data_6305bf230cb68692894f0674e92fbc1a
#
_entry.id   6305bf230cb68692894f0674e92fbc1a
#
_cell.length_a   1.000
_cell.length_b   1.000
_cell.length_c   1.000
_cell.angle_alpha   90.00
_cell.angle_beta   90.00
_cell.angle_gamma   90.00
#
_symmetry.space_group_name_H-M   'P 1'
#
loop_
_entity.id
_entity.type
_entity.pdbx_description
1 polymer ?
#
loop_
_entity_poly.entity_id
_entity_poly.type
_entity_poly.pdbx_seq_one_letter_code
_entity_poly.pdbx_strand_id
1 'polypeptide(L)'
;MDKFSNEEVTTGYNDLKQVEVSIQSAQKMIGTATMSMSPQQLEEATNALNDAKTQLQSAKAHGTGVDEQFFQQCMQSIQTCEQQLTEAKR
;
A
#
# COMPACT_ATOMS: atom_id res chain seq x y z
N MET A 1 12.77 27.20 7.46
CA MET A 1 12.37 26.27 7.20
C MET A 1 11.31 26.26 6.30
N ASP A 2 11.47 26.13 5.23
CA ASP A 2 10.59 26.10 4.34
C ASP A 2 10.07 24.83 4.10
N LYS A 3 10.30 23.89 4.89
CA LYS A 3 9.79 22.61 4.64
C LYS A 3 8.32 22.63 4.55
N PHE A 4 7.66 23.56 5.17
CA PHE A 4 6.23 23.58 5.04
C PHE A 4 5.80 23.85 3.64
N SER A 5 6.43 24.80 2.98
CA SER A 5 6.09 25.06 1.62
C SER A 5 6.38 23.91 0.75
N ASN A 6 7.50 23.26 1.00
CA ASN A 6 7.83 22.12 0.21
C ASN A 6 6.83 21.04 0.39
N GLU A 7 6.36 20.83 1.58
CA GLU A 7 5.38 19.80 1.81
C GLU A 7 4.11 20.09 1.05
N GLU A 8 3.67 21.32 1.04
CA GLU A 8 2.47 21.62 0.31
C GLU A 8 2.62 21.41 -1.16
N VAL A 9 3.74 21.82 -1.69
CA VAL A 9 3.94 21.70 -3.12
C VAL A 9 3.98 20.26 -3.56
N THR A 10 4.55 19.40 -2.73
CA THR A 10 4.75 18.04 -3.15
C THR A 10 3.77 17.06 -2.55
N THR A 11 2.70 17.55 -1.95
CA THR A 11 1.77 16.67 -1.28
C THR A 11 1.27 15.55 -2.15
N GLY A 12 0.81 15.86 -3.36
CA GLY A 12 0.30 14.83 -4.23
C GLY A 12 1.35 13.82 -4.59
N TYR A 13 2.54 14.31 -4.92
CA TYR A 13 3.63 13.41 -5.28
C TYR A 13 4.01 12.53 -4.10
N ASN A 14 4.09 13.11 -2.91
CA ASN A 14 4.46 12.35 -1.73
C ASN A 14 3.41 11.30 -1.40
N ASP A 15 2.13 11.62 -1.62
CA ASP A 15 1.08 10.66 -1.37
C ASP A 15 1.23 9.45 -2.28
N LEU A 16 1.51 9.68 -3.56
CA LEU A 16 1.67 8.58 -4.49
C LEU A 16 2.90 7.75 -4.14
N LYS A 17 3.97 8.41 -3.78
CA LYS A 17 5.18 7.71 -3.39
C LYS A 17 4.92 6.90 -2.12
N GLN A 18 4.20 7.46 -1.18
CA GLN A 18 3.88 6.77 0.06
C GLN A 18 3.04 5.54 -0.22
N VAL A 19 2.08 5.65 -1.13
CA VAL A 19 1.26 4.50 -1.50
C VAL A 19 2.14 3.40 -2.08
N GLU A 20 3.03 3.76 -2.98
CA GLU A 20 3.90 2.80 -3.61
C GLU A 20 4.75 2.08 -2.58
N VAL A 21 5.35 2.83 -1.67
CA VAL A 21 6.19 2.26 -0.63
C VAL A 21 5.37 1.35 0.27
N SER A 22 4.16 1.77 0.62
CA SER A 22 3.31 0.97 1.50
C SER A 22 2.95 -0.36 0.84
N ILE A 23 2.65 -0.34 -0.45
CA ILE A 23 2.32 -1.56 -1.16
C ILE A 23 3.53 -2.48 -1.22
N GLN A 24 4.70 -1.93 -1.49
CA GLN A 24 5.91 -2.74 -1.54
C GLN A 24 6.22 -3.36 -0.19
N SER A 25 6.03 -2.60 0.89
CA SER A 25 6.24 -3.12 2.22
C SER A 25 5.27 -4.25 2.53
N ALA A 26 4.01 -4.07 2.15
CA ALA A 26 3.01 -5.09 2.37
C ALA A 26 3.37 -6.36 1.59
N GLN A 27 3.84 -6.20 0.37
CA GLN A 27 4.24 -7.35 -0.44
C GLN A 27 5.37 -8.13 0.23
N LYS A 28 6.34 -7.42 0.78
CA LYS A 28 7.43 -8.08 1.48
C LYS A 28 6.94 -8.80 2.72
N MET A 29 6.09 -8.17 3.49
CA MET A 29 5.59 -8.79 4.70
C MET A 29 4.74 -10.01 4.39
N ILE A 30 3.96 -9.94 3.32
CA ILE A 30 3.16 -11.08 2.91
C ILE A 30 4.05 -12.23 2.48
N GLY A 31 5.09 -11.94 1.72
CA GLY A 31 6.02 -12.98 1.31
C GLY A 31 6.65 -13.68 2.48
N THR A 32 7.09 -12.92 3.48
CA THR A 32 7.67 -13.49 4.68
C THR A 32 6.63 -14.29 5.44
N ALA A 33 5.43 -13.76 5.58
CA ALA A 33 4.39 -14.41 6.36
C ALA A 33 3.95 -15.72 5.72
N THR A 34 3.89 -15.77 4.39
CA THR A 34 3.47 -16.99 3.72
C THR A 34 4.53 -18.07 3.84
N MET A 35 5.79 -17.69 4.00
CA MET A 35 6.84 -18.67 4.18
C MET A 35 6.88 -19.17 5.61
N SER A 36 6.73 -18.29 6.57
CA SER A 36 6.83 -18.71 7.97
C SER A 36 5.53 -19.28 8.49
N MET A 37 4.41 -18.89 7.89
CA MET A 37 3.08 -19.31 8.33
C MET A 37 2.81 -18.95 9.78
N SER A 38 3.49 -17.94 10.30
CA SER A 38 3.26 -17.48 11.66
C SER A 38 1.95 -16.68 11.72
N PRO A 39 1.02 -17.03 12.60
CA PRO A 39 -0.23 -16.26 12.68
C PRO A 39 0.00 -14.79 12.96
N GLN A 40 1.00 -14.47 13.77
CA GLN A 40 1.28 -13.08 14.08
C GLN A 40 1.78 -12.35 12.83
N GLN A 41 2.65 -12.96 12.06
CA GLN A 41 3.15 -12.33 10.85
C GLN A 41 2.05 -12.18 9.81
N LEU A 42 1.16 -13.16 9.72
CA LEU A 42 0.03 -13.05 8.80
C LEU A 42 -0.88 -11.89 9.18
N GLU A 43 -1.07 -11.69 10.48
CA GLU A 43 -1.88 -10.58 10.94
C GLU A 43 -1.21 -9.25 10.63
N GLU A 44 0.09 -9.17 10.87
CA GLU A 44 0.83 -7.95 10.59
C GLU A 44 0.81 -7.63 9.10
N ALA A 45 0.94 -8.65 8.27
CA ALA A 45 0.89 -8.44 6.83
C ALA A 45 -0.49 -7.95 6.40
N THR A 46 -1.54 -8.50 7.01
CA THR A 46 -2.89 -8.07 6.72
C THR A 46 -3.08 -6.60 7.07
N ASN A 47 -2.56 -6.19 8.22
CA ASN A 47 -2.66 -4.80 8.63
C ASN A 47 -1.91 -3.88 7.68
N ALA A 48 -0.72 -4.29 7.26
CA ALA A 48 0.05 -3.50 6.33
C ALA A 48 -0.68 -3.34 4.99
N LEU A 49 -1.33 -4.40 4.55
CA LEU A 49 -2.08 -4.35 3.31
C LEU A 49 -3.29 -3.43 3.44
N ASN A 50 -3.97 -3.49 4.57
CA ASN A 50 -5.11 -2.60 4.79
C ASN A 50 -4.67 -1.14 4.82
N ASP A 51 -3.53 -0.86 5.41
CA ASP A 51 -3.00 0.49 5.40
C ASP A 51 -2.70 0.96 3.98
N ALA A 52 -2.12 0.09 3.17
CA ALA A 52 -1.83 0.44 1.79
C ALA A 52 -3.11 0.73 1.02
N LYS A 53 -4.15 -0.07 1.25
CA LYS A 53 -5.43 0.15 0.59
C LYS A 53 -6.01 1.50 0.99
N THR A 54 -5.95 1.80 2.28
CA THR A 54 -6.49 3.07 2.77
C THR A 54 -5.74 4.24 2.16
N GLN A 55 -4.42 4.14 2.09
CA GLN A 55 -3.62 5.21 1.51
C GLN A 55 -3.95 5.40 0.03
N LEU A 56 -4.13 4.30 -0.69
CA LEU A 56 -4.45 4.40 -2.11
C LEU A 56 -5.80 5.07 -2.31
N GLN A 57 -6.79 4.69 -1.51
CA GLN A 57 -8.11 5.29 -1.62
C GLN A 57 -8.07 6.77 -1.25
N SER A 58 -7.29 7.11 -0.26
CA SER A 58 -7.15 8.49 0.16
C SER A 58 -6.51 9.33 -0.95
N ALA A 59 -5.49 8.80 -1.60
CA ALA A 59 -4.84 9.51 -2.68
C ALA A 59 -5.80 9.74 -3.83
N LYS A 60 -6.62 8.74 -4.13
CA LYS A 60 -7.58 8.88 -5.21
C LYS A 60 -8.65 9.91 -4.85
N ALA A 61 -9.10 9.88 -3.60
CA ALA A 61 -10.15 10.79 -3.17
C ALA A 61 -9.70 12.24 -3.20
N HIS A 62 -8.40 12.47 -2.97
CA HIS A 62 -7.91 13.84 -2.99
C HIS A 62 -7.75 14.38 -4.40
N GLY A 63 -7.91 13.57 -5.40
CA GLY A 63 -7.83 14.03 -6.76
C GLY A 63 -6.48 14.62 -7.10
N THR A 64 -5.43 14.10 -6.52
CA THR A 64 -4.14 14.69 -6.67
C THR A 64 -3.44 14.24 -7.94
N GLY A 65 -4.15 14.12 -9.01
CA GLY A 65 -3.53 13.77 -10.27
C GLY A 65 -3.08 12.34 -10.34
N VAL A 66 -3.74 11.45 -9.64
CA VAL A 66 -3.39 10.05 -9.69
C VAL A 66 -3.66 9.55 -11.10
N ASP A 67 -2.61 9.07 -11.76
CA ASP A 67 -2.74 8.48 -13.06
C ASP A 67 -3.57 7.23 -12.92
N GLU A 68 -4.56 7.10 -13.77
CA GLU A 68 -5.45 5.96 -13.68
C GLU A 68 -4.70 4.66 -13.87
N GLN A 69 -3.69 4.66 -14.72
CA GLN A 69 -2.90 3.47 -14.93
C GLN A 69 -2.14 3.10 -13.66
N PHE A 70 -1.58 4.11 -12.99
CA PHE A 70 -0.88 3.87 -11.73
C PHE A 70 -1.85 3.31 -10.69
N PHE A 71 -3.04 3.90 -10.61
CA PHE A 71 -4.05 3.45 -9.66
C PHE A 71 -4.43 1.99 -9.92
N GLN A 72 -4.63 1.65 -11.18
CA GLN A 72 -5.00 0.28 -11.51
C GLN A 72 -3.89 -0.70 -11.21
N GLN A 73 -2.65 -0.31 -11.44
CA GLN A 73 -1.53 -1.17 -11.10
C GLN A 73 -1.46 -1.41 -9.61
N CYS A 74 -1.70 -0.36 -8.82
CA CYS A 74 -1.70 -0.50 -7.38
C CYS A 74 -2.83 -1.41 -6.91
N MET A 75 -4.01 -1.24 -7.49
CA MET A 75 -5.14 -2.10 -7.13
C MET A 75 -4.86 -3.56 -7.47
N GLN A 76 -4.23 -3.78 -8.60
CA GLN A 76 -3.89 -5.13 -8.99
C GLN A 76 -2.91 -5.76 -8.01
N SER A 77 -1.90 -5.01 -7.61
CA SER A 77 -0.94 -5.49 -6.62
C SER A 77 -1.63 -5.82 -5.31
N ILE A 78 -2.56 -4.96 -4.89
CA ILE A 78 -3.28 -5.20 -3.65
C ILE A 78 -4.14 -6.44 -3.74
N GLN A 79 -4.81 -6.64 -4.87
CA GLN A 79 -5.65 -7.82 -5.05
C GLN A 79 -4.82 -9.09 -5.01
N THR A 80 -3.65 -9.07 -5.63
CA THR A 80 -2.76 -10.22 -5.59
C THR A 80 -2.34 -10.50 -4.15
N CYS A 81 -2.03 -9.46 -3.40
CA CYS A 81 -1.66 -9.63 -2.00
C CYS A 81 -2.80 -10.21 -1.19
N GLU A 82 -4.02 -9.73 -1.43
CA GLU A 82 -5.17 -10.25 -0.71
C GLU A 82 -5.37 -11.73 -1.00
N GLN A 83 -5.18 -12.11 -2.24
CA GLN A 83 -5.32 -13.50 -2.61
C GLN A 83 -4.28 -14.37 -1.92
N GLN A 84 -3.03 -13.90 -1.89
CA GLN A 84 -1.97 -14.65 -1.24
C GLN A 84 -2.25 -14.81 0.24
N LEU A 85 -2.73 -13.74 0.90
CA LEU A 85 -3.06 -13.83 2.31
C LEU A 85 -4.21 -14.78 2.56
N THR A 86 -5.23 -14.73 1.72
CA THR A 86 -6.37 -15.62 1.89
C THR A 86 -5.92 -17.07 1.79
N GLU A 87 -5.07 -17.36 0.82
CA GLU A 87 -4.59 -18.72 0.65
C GLU A 87 -3.71 -19.16 1.82
N ALA A 88 -2.92 -18.24 2.34
CA ALA A 88 -2.04 -18.57 3.45
C ALA A 88 -2.80 -18.81 4.75
N LYS A 89 -3.97 -18.19 4.88
CA LYS A 89 -4.74 -18.35 6.10
C LYS A 89 -5.64 -19.56 6.11
N ARG A 90 -5.75 -20.25 4.98
CA ARG A 90 -6.61 -21.40 4.93
C ARG A 90 -6.08 -22.60 5.71
#